data_1faf1dfc1f923d5f90f34f92c95bc629
#
_entry.id   1faf1dfc1f923d5f90f34f92c95bc629
#
_cell.length_a   1.000
_cell.length_b   1.000
_cell.length_c   1.000
_cell.angle_alpha   90.00
_cell.angle_beta   90.00
_cell.angle_gamma   90.00
#
_symmetry.space_group_name_H-M   'P 1'
#
loop_
_entity.id
_entity.type
_entity.pdbx_description
1 polymer ?
#
loop_
_entity_poly.entity_id
_entity_poly.type
_entity_poly.pdbx_seq_one_letter_code
_entity_poly.pdbx_strand_id
1 'polypeptide(L)'
;MKLGKKKLFVGMICLILCFSMTACSEETAKNLAQDIDDQVSNLKDIDESHVVSVRTGCPVLYPNISYGDAFTELFDDPTWKYFKADTGEDVVEFTGYCMYREKKVKARLQFILNEKDNTFTQGALSFNDVPQTSIITSVMICKAFDEYAEKHKIENNTDTSE
;
A
#
# COMPACT_ATOMS: atom_id res chain seq x y z
N MET A 1 -62.07 16.43 -48.27
CA MET A 1 -61.78 15.46 -49.32
C MET A 1 -60.41 15.77 -49.92
N LYS A 2 -59.53 14.82 -49.98
CA LYS A 2 -58.19 14.66 -50.54
C LYS A 2 -57.10 14.57 -49.49
N LEU A 3 -56.85 13.32 -49.10
CA LEU A 3 -55.60 12.83 -48.57
C LEU A 3 -54.49 12.99 -49.62
N GLY A 4 -53.38 13.59 -49.31
CA GLY A 4 -52.18 13.71 -50.14
C GLY A 4 -50.95 13.19 -49.42
N LYS A 5 -50.60 11.99 -49.70
CA LYS A 5 -49.26 11.40 -49.85
C LYS A 5 -48.04 12.26 -49.43
N LYS A 6 -47.57 12.12 -48.18
CA LYS A 6 -46.23 12.49 -47.74
C LYS A 6 -45.70 11.45 -46.72
N LYS A 7 -45.61 10.19 -47.14
CA LYS A 7 -44.94 9.15 -46.35
C LYS A 7 -44.15 8.26 -47.31
N LEU A 8 -43.08 8.74 -47.85
CA LEU A 8 -42.13 7.87 -48.57
C LEU A 8 -40.72 8.50 -48.73
N PHE A 9 -40.28 9.35 -47.82
CA PHE A 9 -38.93 9.91 -47.97
C PHE A 9 -38.10 9.89 -46.67
N VAL A 10 -38.58 9.27 -45.59
CA VAL A 10 -37.86 9.17 -44.30
C VAL A 10 -37.10 7.84 -44.18
N GLY A 11 -37.38 6.87 -45.03
CA GLY A 11 -36.81 5.50 -44.93
C GLY A 11 -35.43 5.31 -45.60
N MET A 12 -34.91 6.30 -46.29
CA MET A 12 -33.68 6.10 -47.11
C MET A 12 -32.45 6.88 -46.65
N ILE A 13 -32.53 7.64 -45.59
CA ILE A 13 -31.39 8.37 -45.01
C ILE A 13 -30.74 7.63 -43.86
N CYS A 14 -31.41 6.62 -43.25
CA CYS A 14 -30.85 5.83 -42.14
C CYS A 14 -29.88 4.72 -42.58
N LEU A 15 -29.71 4.44 -43.84
CA LEU A 15 -28.91 3.32 -44.37
C LEU A 15 -27.48 3.70 -44.82
N ILE A 16 -27.10 4.97 -44.70
CA ILE A 16 -25.76 5.44 -45.13
C ILE A 16 -24.86 5.82 -43.96
N LEU A 17 -25.35 5.82 -42.72
CA LEU A 17 -24.52 6.17 -41.56
C LEU A 17 -23.96 4.96 -40.74
N CYS A 18 -24.14 3.73 -41.24
CA CYS A 18 -23.63 2.51 -40.56
C CYS A 18 -22.33 1.94 -41.15
N PHE A 19 -21.63 2.66 -42.02
CA PHE A 19 -20.42 2.12 -42.67
C PHE A 19 -19.17 3.00 -42.50
N SER A 20 -18.97 3.57 -41.33
CA SER A 20 -17.67 4.18 -40.98
C SER A 20 -17.21 3.84 -39.56
N MET A 21 -17.40 2.57 -39.13
CA MET A 21 -16.59 1.98 -38.08
C MET A 21 -15.55 1.09 -38.74
N THR A 22 -14.59 1.74 -39.40
CA THR A 22 -13.43 1.04 -39.90
C THR A 22 -12.26 1.30 -38.99
N ALA A 23 -11.76 0.20 -38.47
CA ALA A 23 -10.37 -0.02 -38.14
C ALA A 23 -9.81 0.86 -37.00
N CYS A 24 -10.22 0.55 -35.74
CA CYS A 24 -9.16 0.47 -34.75
C CYS A 24 -8.29 -0.69 -35.19
N SER A 25 -7.09 -0.40 -35.70
CA SER A 25 -6.15 -1.46 -36.04
C SER A 25 -5.85 -2.28 -34.81
N GLU A 26 -5.82 -3.59 -34.95
CA GLU A 26 -5.43 -4.52 -33.84
C GLU A 26 -4.11 -4.12 -33.22
N GLU A 27 -3.26 -3.44 -33.94
CA GLU A 27 -1.97 -2.90 -33.54
C GLU A 27 -2.09 -1.77 -32.51
N THR A 28 -3.06 -0.87 -32.64
CA THR A 28 -3.32 0.22 -31.69
C THR A 28 -3.90 -0.32 -30.39
N ALA A 29 -4.75 -1.34 -30.44
CA ALA A 29 -5.31 -1.98 -29.26
C ALA A 29 -4.24 -2.79 -28.51
N LYS A 30 -3.32 -3.45 -29.21
CA LYS A 30 -2.19 -4.17 -28.60
C LYS A 30 -1.20 -3.22 -27.93
N ASN A 31 -0.87 -2.12 -28.59
CA ASN A 31 0.05 -1.12 -28.03
C ASN A 31 -0.55 -0.46 -26.77
N LEU A 32 -1.84 -0.14 -26.77
CA LEU A 32 -2.51 0.41 -25.59
C LEU A 32 -2.60 -0.58 -24.44
N ALA A 33 -2.84 -1.86 -24.71
CA ALA A 33 -2.85 -2.91 -23.70
C ALA A 33 -1.46 -3.13 -23.10
N GLN A 34 -0.42 -3.07 -23.91
CA GLN A 34 0.97 -3.21 -23.46
C GLN A 34 1.42 -2.01 -22.62
N ASP A 35 1.06 -0.79 -23.02
CA ASP A 35 1.32 0.42 -22.21
C ASP A 35 0.64 0.38 -20.82
N ILE A 36 -0.56 -0.20 -20.75
CA ILE A 36 -1.28 -0.37 -19.48
C ILE A 36 -0.60 -1.43 -18.61
N ASP A 37 -0.20 -2.56 -19.17
CA ASP A 37 0.51 -3.61 -18.44
C ASP A 37 1.86 -3.13 -17.92
N ASP A 38 2.61 -2.37 -18.69
CA ASP A 38 3.88 -1.77 -18.28
C ASP A 38 3.69 -0.73 -17.16
N GLN A 39 2.64 0.09 -17.22
CA GLN A 39 2.31 1.04 -16.15
C GLN A 39 1.88 0.33 -14.85
N VAL A 40 1.06 -0.71 -14.95
CA VAL A 40 0.63 -1.52 -13.78
C VAL A 40 1.81 -2.25 -13.17
N SER A 41 2.73 -2.79 -13.97
CA SER A 41 3.95 -3.44 -13.48
C SER A 41 4.85 -2.44 -12.76
N ASN A 42 5.08 -1.27 -13.32
CA ASN A 42 5.87 -0.21 -12.70
C ASN A 42 5.27 0.28 -11.36
N LEU A 43 3.94 0.40 -11.26
CA LEU A 43 3.27 0.75 -10.01
C LEU A 43 3.44 -0.34 -8.95
N LYS A 44 3.34 -1.62 -9.31
CA LYS A 44 3.60 -2.72 -8.40
C LYS A 44 5.03 -2.73 -7.87
N ASP A 45 6.00 -2.49 -8.73
CA ASP A 45 7.41 -2.45 -8.37
C ASP A 45 7.72 -1.28 -7.41
N ILE A 46 7.08 -0.13 -7.59
CA ILE A 46 7.18 1.03 -6.70
C ILE A 46 6.54 0.71 -5.34
N ASP A 47 5.34 0.16 -5.32
CA ASP A 47 4.63 -0.23 -4.10
C ASP A 47 5.45 -1.25 -3.29
N GLU A 48 6.03 -2.24 -3.96
CA GLU A 48 6.88 -3.25 -3.34
C GLU A 48 8.18 -2.64 -2.80
N SER A 49 8.81 -1.73 -3.54
CA SER A 49 10.02 -1.02 -3.12
C SER A 49 9.81 -0.22 -1.83
N HIS A 50 8.71 0.50 -1.71
CA HIS A 50 8.37 1.25 -0.50
C HIS A 50 8.15 0.33 0.71
N VAL A 51 7.43 -0.77 0.52
CA VAL A 51 7.23 -1.78 1.57
C VAL A 51 8.56 -2.39 2.00
N VAL A 52 9.41 -2.75 1.05
CA VAL A 52 10.75 -3.32 1.33
C VAL A 52 11.59 -2.34 2.14
N SER A 53 11.61 -1.04 1.79
CA SER A 53 12.41 -0.04 2.50
C SER A 53 12.06 0.06 3.98
N VAL A 54 10.77 -0.02 4.34
CA VAL A 54 10.33 -0.01 5.75
C VAL A 54 10.64 -1.35 6.42
N ARG A 55 10.31 -2.47 5.78
CA ARG A 55 10.53 -3.81 6.35
C ARG A 55 11.99 -4.11 6.66
N THR A 56 12.91 -3.66 5.80
CA THR A 56 14.36 -3.87 5.96
C THR A 56 15.04 -2.78 6.80
N GLY A 57 14.33 -1.70 7.12
CA GLY A 57 14.83 -0.65 7.98
C GLY A 57 15.11 -1.15 9.40
N CYS A 58 16.17 -0.62 10.02
CA CYS A 58 16.55 -0.95 11.41
C CYS A 58 16.54 0.32 12.25
N PRO A 59 15.90 0.35 13.43
CA PRO A 59 16.00 1.47 14.35
C PRO A 59 17.43 1.62 14.90
N VAL A 60 17.79 2.84 15.29
CA VAL A 60 19.12 3.12 15.86
C VAL A 60 19.41 2.27 17.11
N LEU A 61 18.39 2.01 17.93
CA LEU A 61 18.52 1.17 19.13
C LEU A 61 18.67 -0.32 18.83
N TYR A 62 18.29 -0.76 17.63
CA TYR A 62 18.33 -2.16 17.20
C TYR A 62 18.93 -2.27 15.79
N PRO A 63 20.23 -1.94 15.62
CA PRO A 63 20.84 -1.79 14.30
C PRO A 63 20.92 -3.08 13.48
N ASN A 64 20.73 -4.23 14.12
CA ASN A 64 20.83 -5.56 13.51
C ASN A 64 19.48 -6.27 13.39
N ILE A 65 18.39 -5.59 13.73
CA ILE A 65 17.04 -6.16 13.69
C ILE A 65 16.16 -5.28 12.80
N SER A 66 15.59 -5.87 11.76
CA SER A 66 14.68 -5.15 10.86
C SER A 66 13.25 -5.06 11.45
N TYR A 67 12.48 -4.06 11.00
CA TYR A 67 11.04 -4.00 11.33
C TYR A 67 10.31 -5.26 10.87
N GLY A 68 10.67 -5.82 9.72
CA GLY A 68 10.07 -7.03 9.20
C GLY A 68 10.26 -8.22 10.14
N ASP A 69 11.48 -8.42 10.63
CA ASP A 69 11.82 -9.51 11.54
C ASP A 69 11.13 -9.35 12.90
N ALA A 70 11.27 -8.17 13.53
CA ALA A 70 10.68 -7.88 14.83
C ALA A 70 9.15 -8.02 14.81
N PHE A 71 8.50 -7.54 13.75
CA PHE A 71 7.04 -7.56 13.65
C PHE A 71 6.51 -8.96 13.32
N THR A 72 7.25 -9.77 12.59
CA THR A 72 6.89 -11.17 12.34
C THR A 72 6.94 -11.99 13.63
N GLU A 73 7.78 -11.61 14.60
CA GLU A 73 7.88 -12.29 15.89
C GLU A 73 6.72 -11.96 16.84
N LEU A 74 6.34 -10.68 16.95
CA LEU A 74 5.31 -10.23 17.89
C LEU A 74 3.87 -10.40 17.36
N PHE A 75 3.67 -10.32 16.04
CA PHE A 75 2.33 -10.24 15.46
C PHE A 75 1.98 -11.49 14.66
N ASP A 76 0.77 -12.00 14.86
CA ASP A 76 0.17 -13.02 13.99
C ASP A 76 -0.31 -12.37 12.68
N ASP A 77 -0.23 -13.09 11.56
CA ASP A 77 -0.71 -12.69 10.23
C ASP A 77 -0.21 -11.29 9.79
N PRO A 78 1.11 -11.03 9.83
CA PRO A 78 1.68 -9.74 9.48
C PRO A 78 1.48 -9.45 7.99
N THR A 79 0.92 -8.29 7.67
CA THR A 79 0.77 -7.82 6.29
C THR A 79 1.25 -6.37 6.16
N TRP A 80 1.75 -6.03 4.97
CA TRP A 80 2.29 -4.73 4.66
C TRP A 80 1.71 -4.24 3.34
N LYS A 81 1.36 -2.98 3.27
CA LYS A 81 0.92 -2.35 2.02
C LYS A 81 1.38 -0.91 1.95
N TYR A 82 1.66 -0.46 0.74
CA TYR A 82 1.89 0.95 0.44
C TYR A 82 0.59 1.59 -0.05
N PHE A 83 0.42 2.87 0.22
CA PHE A 83 -0.58 3.73 -0.41
C PHE A 83 -0.19 5.20 -0.28
N LYS A 84 -0.70 6.01 -1.20
CA LYS A 84 -0.61 7.46 -1.09
C LYS A 84 -1.82 7.99 -0.33
N ALA A 85 -1.58 8.70 0.77
CA ALA A 85 -2.64 9.30 1.56
C ALA A 85 -3.31 10.46 0.82
N ASP A 86 -4.55 10.81 1.19
CA ASP A 86 -5.27 11.95 0.60
C ASP A 86 -4.53 13.29 0.82
N THR A 87 -3.69 13.36 1.84
CA THR A 87 -2.79 14.48 2.15
C THR A 87 -1.58 14.56 1.22
N GLY A 88 -1.35 13.53 0.39
CA GLY A 88 -0.24 13.43 -0.56
C GLY A 88 1.01 12.75 0.01
N GLU A 89 0.98 12.29 1.25
CA GLU A 89 2.08 11.56 1.88
C GLU A 89 2.15 10.12 1.38
N ASP A 90 3.36 9.60 1.25
CA ASP A 90 3.63 8.21 0.94
C ASP A 90 3.65 7.42 2.25
N VAL A 91 2.80 6.40 2.35
CA VAL A 91 2.57 5.66 3.59
C VAL A 91 2.71 4.16 3.37
N VAL A 92 3.49 3.52 4.21
CA VAL A 92 3.48 2.07 4.37
C VAL A 92 2.70 1.72 5.63
N GLU A 93 1.68 0.91 5.49
CA GLU A 93 0.84 0.43 6.59
C GLU A 93 1.13 -1.02 6.90
N PHE A 94 1.45 -1.28 8.15
CA PHE A 94 1.52 -2.61 8.73
C PHE A 94 0.19 -2.99 9.37
N THR A 95 -0.26 -4.23 9.21
CA THR A 95 -1.34 -4.81 10.01
C THR A 95 -0.95 -6.20 10.50
N GLY A 96 -1.39 -6.54 11.71
CA GLY A 96 -1.17 -7.84 12.33
C GLY A 96 -2.00 -7.98 13.60
N TYR A 97 -2.04 -9.17 14.18
CA TYR A 97 -2.74 -9.41 15.44
C TYR A 97 -1.75 -9.61 16.59
N CYS A 98 -2.03 -9.03 17.73
CA CYS A 98 -1.23 -9.24 18.94
C CYS A 98 -2.11 -9.27 20.21
N MET A 99 -1.50 -9.64 21.33
CA MET A 99 -2.16 -9.56 22.64
C MET A 99 -1.90 -8.18 23.27
N TYR A 100 -2.97 -7.45 23.56
CA TYR A 100 -2.94 -6.18 24.28
C TYR A 100 -3.92 -6.23 25.44
N ARG A 101 -3.43 -6.04 26.68
CA ARG A 101 -4.26 -6.15 27.90
C ARG A 101 -5.11 -7.43 27.93
N GLU A 102 -4.47 -8.57 27.67
CA GLU A 102 -5.08 -9.92 27.68
C GLU A 102 -6.16 -10.14 26.61
N LYS A 103 -6.24 -9.26 25.60
CA LYS A 103 -7.18 -9.38 24.48
C LYS A 103 -6.43 -9.42 23.17
N LYS A 104 -6.85 -10.30 22.26
CA LYS A 104 -6.36 -10.29 20.88
C LYS A 104 -6.94 -9.07 20.15
N VAL A 105 -6.06 -8.23 19.65
CA VAL A 105 -6.40 -7.02 18.90
C VAL A 105 -5.76 -7.05 17.53
N LYS A 106 -6.42 -6.42 16.55
CA LYS A 106 -5.84 -6.11 15.25
C LYS A 106 -5.10 -4.79 15.38
N ALA A 107 -3.78 -4.82 15.29
CA ALA A 107 -2.96 -3.62 15.22
C ALA A 107 -2.87 -3.13 13.77
N ARG A 108 -2.88 -1.81 13.59
CA ARG A 108 -2.59 -1.13 12.34
C ARG A 108 -1.63 0.00 12.66
N LEU A 109 -0.43 -0.05 12.10
CA LEU A 109 0.62 0.96 12.29
C LEU A 109 1.03 1.52 10.94
N GLN A 110 1.14 2.83 10.85
CA GLN A 110 1.57 3.54 9.65
C GLN A 110 3.01 4.03 9.78
N PHE A 111 3.73 4.03 8.67
CA PHE A 111 5.05 4.61 8.51
C PHE A 111 4.97 5.62 7.38
N ILE A 112 5.32 6.87 7.67
CA ILE A 112 5.31 7.97 6.71
C ILE A 112 6.69 8.06 6.10
N LEU A 113 6.76 7.91 4.77
CA LEU A 113 8.00 7.92 4.01
C LEU A 113 8.48 9.35 3.74
N ASN A 114 9.77 9.56 3.81
CA ASN A 114 10.44 10.75 3.31
C ASN A 114 11.38 10.35 2.16
N GLU A 115 10.88 10.46 0.95
CA GLU A 115 11.63 10.07 -0.26
C GLU A 115 12.91 10.88 -0.46
N LYS A 116 12.96 12.14 0.05
CA LYS A 116 14.14 13.02 -0.14
C LYS A 116 15.36 12.49 0.58
N ASP A 117 15.15 11.93 1.77
CA ASP A 117 16.23 11.48 2.65
C ASP A 117 16.28 9.94 2.73
N ASN A 118 15.41 9.27 2.00
CA ASN A 118 15.21 7.81 2.05
C ASN A 118 15.03 7.30 3.49
N THR A 119 14.22 8.01 4.26
CA THR A 119 13.90 7.70 5.65
C THR A 119 12.39 7.55 5.83
N PHE A 120 11.99 7.06 6.99
CA PHE A 120 10.59 7.02 7.38
C PHE A 120 10.40 7.34 8.87
N THR A 121 9.22 7.78 9.22
CA THR A 121 8.84 8.07 10.61
C THR A 121 7.62 7.25 11.01
N GLN A 122 7.51 6.96 12.30
CA GLN A 122 6.34 6.30 12.86
C GLN A 122 5.12 7.22 12.79
N GLY A 123 4.06 6.75 12.18
CA GLY A 123 2.78 7.43 12.08
C GLY A 123 1.76 6.92 13.13
N ALA A 124 0.50 6.87 12.73
CA ALA A 124 -0.61 6.47 13.59
C ALA A 124 -0.61 4.97 13.89
N LEU A 125 -0.88 4.61 15.16
CA LEU A 125 -1.24 3.25 15.58
C LEU A 125 -2.72 3.20 15.96
N SER A 126 -3.41 2.15 15.58
CA SER A 126 -4.74 1.83 16.08
C SER A 126 -4.85 0.36 16.49
N PHE A 127 -5.71 0.06 17.48
CA PHE A 127 -6.11 -1.29 17.87
C PHE A 127 -7.60 -1.45 17.63
N ASN A 128 -8.00 -2.39 16.77
CA ASN A 128 -9.40 -2.57 16.36
C ASN A 128 -10.04 -1.23 15.91
N ASP A 129 -9.31 -0.46 15.09
CA ASP A 129 -9.68 0.87 14.59
C ASP A 129 -9.75 2.00 15.65
N VAL A 130 -9.39 1.72 16.90
CA VAL A 130 -9.30 2.74 17.95
C VAL A 130 -7.88 3.33 17.99
N PRO A 131 -7.71 4.64 17.71
CA PRO A 131 -6.40 5.28 17.74
C PRO A 131 -5.71 5.17 19.10
N GLN A 132 -4.40 4.97 19.06
CA GLN A 132 -3.55 4.88 20.24
C GLN A 132 -2.65 6.12 20.35
N THR A 133 -2.13 6.37 21.55
CA THR A 133 -1.18 7.46 21.78
C THR A 133 0.20 7.11 21.26
N SER A 134 1.04 8.12 20.98
CA SER A 134 2.43 7.92 20.58
C SER A 134 3.24 7.11 21.57
N ILE A 135 2.94 7.23 22.87
CA ILE A 135 3.58 6.42 23.93
C ILE A 135 3.28 4.94 23.71
N ILE A 136 2.02 4.59 23.50
CA ILE A 136 1.63 3.18 23.24
C ILE A 136 2.27 2.68 21.93
N THR A 137 2.36 3.53 20.92
CA THR A 137 3.04 3.19 19.66
C THR A 137 4.50 2.84 19.92
N SER A 138 5.25 3.69 20.63
CA SER A 138 6.66 3.44 20.94
C SER A 138 6.85 2.19 21.79
N VAL A 139 6.02 2.00 22.82
CA VAL A 139 6.08 0.79 23.68
C VAL A 139 5.83 -0.48 22.88
N MET A 140 4.85 -0.47 21.97
CA MET A 140 4.55 -1.64 21.13
C MET A 140 5.69 -1.97 20.17
N ILE A 141 6.32 -0.95 19.59
CA ILE A 141 7.47 -1.13 18.71
C ILE A 141 8.65 -1.68 19.50
N CYS A 142 9.03 -1.05 20.62
CA CYS A 142 10.12 -1.55 21.47
C CYS A 142 9.89 -3.01 21.88
N LYS A 143 8.67 -3.35 22.27
CA LYS A 143 8.29 -4.71 22.63
C LYS A 143 8.57 -5.71 21.50
N ALA A 144 8.23 -5.36 20.26
CA ALA A 144 8.49 -6.24 19.11
C ALA A 144 9.99 -6.51 18.92
N PHE A 145 10.80 -5.48 19.05
CA PHE A 145 12.26 -5.62 18.93
C PHE A 145 12.89 -6.36 20.11
N ASP A 146 12.42 -6.10 21.33
CA ASP A 146 12.91 -6.79 22.54
C ASP A 146 12.58 -8.28 22.50
N GLU A 147 11.35 -8.68 22.13
CA GLU A 147 10.96 -10.07 22.01
C GLU A 147 11.79 -10.81 20.93
N TYR A 148 12.03 -10.14 19.79
CA TYR A 148 12.89 -10.71 18.75
C TYR A 148 14.33 -10.87 19.27
N ALA A 149 14.91 -9.83 19.89
CA ALA A 149 16.27 -9.85 20.41
C ALA A 149 16.45 -10.95 21.47
N GLU A 150 15.50 -11.07 22.41
CA GLU A 150 15.52 -12.09 23.47
C GLU A 150 15.48 -13.51 22.88
N LYS A 151 14.56 -13.74 21.93
CA LYS A 151 14.39 -15.05 21.32
C LYS A 151 15.60 -15.48 20.50
N HIS A 152 16.22 -14.52 19.80
CA HIS A 152 17.38 -14.78 18.94
C HIS A 152 18.72 -14.52 19.61
N LYS A 153 18.74 -14.20 20.92
CA LYS A 153 19.95 -13.91 21.73
C LYS A 153 20.85 -12.85 21.09
N ILE A 154 20.24 -11.82 20.51
CA ILE A 154 20.95 -10.70 19.94
C ILE A 154 21.22 -9.67 21.04
N GLU A 155 22.49 -9.40 21.34
CA GLU A 155 22.87 -8.34 22.26
C GLU A 155 22.54 -6.98 21.63
N ASN A 156 21.65 -6.22 22.27
CA ASN A 156 21.40 -4.83 21.91
C ASN A 156 22.59 -3.98 22.35
N ASN A 157 23.14 -3.15 21.47
CA ASN A 157 24.18 -2.18 21.82
C ASN A 157 23.60 -1.06 22.70
N THR A 158 23.23 -1.40 23.94
CA THR A 158 22.87 -0.44 24.98
C THR A 158 24.03 -0.26 25.96
N ASP A 159 25.28 -0.47 25.55
CA ASP A 159 26.42 -0.03 26.34
C ASP A 159 26.55 1.49 26.20
N THR A 160 25.87 2.15 27.12
CA THR A 160 26.15 3.54 27.46
C THR A 160 27.59 3.60 27.96
N SER A 161 28.46 4.20 27.17
CA SER A 161 29.77 4.62 27.62
C SER A 161 29.61 5.50 28.88
N GLU A 162 30.12 5.00 30.01
CA GLU A 162 30.46 5.84 31.17
C GLU A 162 31.43 6.95 30.79
#